data_ad72b70b3cde77853a35332de00bcb7a
#
_entry.id   ad72b70b3cde77853a35332de00bcb7a
#
_cell.length_a   1.000
_cell.length_b   1.000
_cell.length_c   1.000
_cell.angle_alpha   90.00
_cell.angle_beta   90.00
_cell.angle_gamma   90.00
#
_symmetry.space_group_name_H-M   'P 1'
#
loop_
_entity.id
_entity.type
_entity.pdbx_description
1 polymer ?
#
loop_
_entity_poly.entity_id
_entity_poly.type
_entity_poly.pdbx_seq_one_letter_code
_entity_poly.pdbx_strand_id
1 'polypeptide(L)'
;PFMDNITESWLPQDIDTSKEGTHNGDNYIAYTFYIANEGKEITNYWYQINILDVIKNVDDAVRIKVYENGIPTLYAKASSETGKAEPNTVPFKSKNVAVLKERKEMKPGDIDRYTVVIYLEGEDPECVDAIIGGEIKLNMEFREEHQDNGK
;
A
#
# COMPACT_ATOMS: atom_id res chain seq x y z
N PRO A 1 -2.33 10.09 -14.20
CA PRO A 1 -3.49 10.90 -13.81
C PRO A 1 -3.10 11.99 -12.83
N PHE A 2 -3.76 13.11 -12.89
CA PHE A 2 -3.58 14.18 -11.93
C PHE A 2 -4.53 13.96 -10.77
N MET A 3 -3.99 13.99 -9.55
CA MET A 3 -4.79 13.85 -8.34
C MET A 3 -4.59 15.06 -7.46
N ASP A 4 -5.70 15.63 -6.99
CA ASP A 4 -5.63 16.63 -5.94
C ASP A 4 -5.37 15.94 -4.59
N ASN A 5 -4.85 16.67 -3.64
CA ASN A 5 -4.68 16.16 -2.29
C ASN A 5 -6.04 16.03 -1.59
N ILE A 6 -6.15 15.02 -0.75
CA ILE A 6 -7.34 14.76 0.06
C ILE A 6 -6.88 14.35 1.46
N THR A 7 -7.82 14.13 2.36
CA THR A 7 -7.52 13.48 3.64
C THR A 7 -8.14 12.09 3.67
N GLU A 8 -7.63 11.24 4.55
CA GLU A 8 -8.08 9.85 4.67
C GLU A 8 -9.60 9.74 4.84
N SER A 9 -10.20 10.66 5.59
CA SER A 9 -11.64 10.63 5.85
C SER A 9 -12.51 10.87 4.61
N TRP A 10 -11.94 11.36 3.51
CA TRP A 10 -12.65 11.56 2.24
C TRP A 10 -12.74 10.30 1.39
N LEU A 11 -12.01 9.24 1.77
CA LEU A 11 -12.09 7.96 1.07
C LEU A 11 -13.45 7.30 1.37
N PRO A 12 -14.06 6.61 0.39
CA PRO A 12 -15.28 5.86 0.64
C PRO A 12 -15.10 4.84 1.77
N GLN A 13 -16.07 4.73 2.66
CA GLN A 13 -15.99 3.82 3.81
C GLN A 13 -15.96 2.35 3.40
N ASP A 14 -16.58 2.02 2.26
CA ASP A 14 -16.68 0.67 1.73
C ASP A 14 -15.68 0.38 0.61
N ILE A 15 -14.59 1.17 0.53
CA ILE A 15 -13.63 1.07 -0.57
C ILE A 15 -13.00 -0.32 -0.69
N ASP A 16 -12.86 -1.03 0.42
CA ASP A 16 -12.28 -2.37 0.45
C ASP A 16 -13.27 -3.50 0.12
N THR A 17 -14.53 -3.18 -0.09
CA THR A 17 -15.56 -4.16 -0.47
C THR A 17 -15.92 -4.12 -1.95
N SER A 18 -15.20 -3.36 -2.73
CA SER A 18 -15.38 -3.26 -4.16
C SER A 18 -15.01 -4.55 -4.88
N LYS A 19 -15.46 -4.68 -6.12
CA LYS A 19 -15.12 -5.82 -6.96
C LYS A 19 -13.62 -5.86 -7.25
N GLU A 20 -13.12 -7.05 -7.56
CA GLU A 20 -11.76 -7.24 -8.02
C GLU A 20 -11.45 -6.32 -9.21
N GLY A 21 -10.23 -5.79 -9.22
CA GLY A 21 -9.73 -4.90 -10.25
C GLY A 21 -9.58 -3.47 -9.79
N THR A 22 -9.37 -2.59 -10.74
CA THR A 22 -9.18 -1.16 -10.52
C THR A 22 -10.52 -0.47 -10.25
N HIS A 23 -10.58 0.32 -9.19
CA HIS A 23 -11.78 1.11 -8.85
C HIS A 23 -11.39 2.50 -8.32
N ASN A 24 -10.61 3.20 -9.14
CA ASN A 24 -10.12 4.55 -8.81
C ASN A 24 -11.27 5.54 -8.59
N GLY A 25 -11.06 6.48 -7.68
CA GLY A 25 -11.87 7.68 -7.59
C GLY A 25 -11.18 8.85 -8.27
N ASP A 26 -11.74 10.06 -8.11
CA ASP A 26 -11.19 11.27 -8.73
C ASP A 26 -9.81 11.61 -8.18
N ASN A 27 -9.60 11.37 -6.89
CA ASN A 27 -8.38 11.78 -6.19
C ASN A 27 -7.69 10.63 -5.45
N TYR A 28 -7.93 9.40 -5.88
CA TYR A 28 -7.24 8.25 -5.35
C TYR A 28 -7.18 7.14 -6.39
N ILE A 29 -6.19 6.27 -6.23
CA ILE A 29 -6.06 5.03 -6.99
C ILE A 29 -6.44 3.90 -6.06
N ALA A 30 -7.28 2.97 -6.50
CA ALA A 30 -7.66 1.82 -5.72
C ALA A 30 -7.67 0.55 -6.58
N TYR A 31 -7.16 -0.52 -6.02
CA TYR A 31 -7.11 -1.81 -6.68
C TYR A 31 -7.39 -2.92 -5.67
N THR A 32 -8.31 -3.80 -6.00
CA THR A 32 -8.66 -4.96 -5.18
C THR A 32 -8.29 -6.24 -5.90
N PHE A 33 -7.66 -7.16 -5.18
CA PHE A 33 -7.27 -8.47 -5.70
C PHE A 33 -7.34 -9.52 -4.61
N TYR A 34 -7.30 -10.78 -5.04
CA TYR A 34 -7.37 -11.92 -4.14
C TYR A 34 -6.15 -12.82 -4.33
N ILE A 35 -5.66 -13.38 -3.24
CA ILE A 35 -4.64 -14.42 -3.25
C ILE A 35 -5.24 -15.65 -2.61
N ALA A 36 -5.21 -16.78 -3.31
CA ALA A 36 -5.75 -18.04 -2.83
C ALA A 36 -4.65 -19.08 -2.68
N ASN A 37 -4.72 -19.88 -1.63
CA ASN A 37 -3.89 -21.07 -1.51
C ASN A 37 -4.66 -22.25 -2.10
N GLU A 38 -4.38 -22.56 -3.35
CA GLU A 38 -4.99 -23.69 -4.08
C GLU A 38 -4.18 -24.97 -3.95
N GLY A 39 -3.07 -24.92 -3.22
CA GLY A 39 -2.24 -26.07 -2.96
C GLY A 39 -2.78 -26.96 -1.85
N LYS A 40 -2.00 -27.95 -1.45
CA LYS A 40 -2.34 -28.92 -0.42
C LYS A 40 -1.63 -28.69 0.91
N GLU A 41 -0.72 -27.73 0.95
CA GLU A 41 0.13 -27.45 2.10
C GLU A 41 -0.03 -26.02 2.58
N ILE A 42 0.27 -25.80 3.87
CA ILE A 42 0.34 -24.46 4.44
C ILE A 42 1.52 -23.74 3.80
N THR A 43 1.33 -22.51 3.39
CA THR A 43 2.36 -21.70 2.76
C THR A 43 2.47 -20.34 3.44
N ASN A 44 3.64 -19.74 3.36
CA ASN A 44 3.86 -18.34 3.68
C ASN A 44 4.10 -17.59 2.38
N TYR A 45 3.70 -16.32 2.32
CA TYR A 45 4.11 -15.47 1.21
C TYR A 45 4.44 -14.08 1.72
N TRP A 46 5.29 -13.39 0.96
CA TRP A 46 5.64 -12.00 1.18
C TRP A 46 4.99 -11.15 0.12
N TYR A 47 4.53 -9.97 0.50
CA TYR A 47 4.19 -8.97 -0.49
C TYR A 47 4.97 -7.70 -0.23
N GLN A 48 5.24 -6.98 -1.29
CA GLN A 48 6.10 -5.84 -1.28
C GLN A 48 5.57 -4.80 -2.27
N ILE A 49 5.50 -3.55 -1.81
CA ILE A 49 5.18 -2.42 -2.68
C ILE A 49 6.47 -1.62 -2.82
N ASN A 50 6.97 -1.52 -4.04
CA ASN A 50 8.21 -0.84 -4.34
C ASN A 50 7.97 0.56 -4.87
N ILE A 51 8.88 1.46 -4.53
CA ILE A 51 8.94 2.82 -5.07
C ILE A 51 10.02 2.80 -6.15
N LEU A 52 9.61 2.93 -7.43
CA LEU A 52 10.51 2.83 -8.57
C LEU A 52 11.09 4.17 -8.98
N ASP A 53 10.30 5.24 -8.86
CA ASP A 53 10.72 6.58 -9.26
C ASP A 53 9.91 7.63 -8.51
N VAL A 54 10.55 8.75 -8.20
CA VAL A 54 9.94 9.89 -7.51
C VAL A 54 10.40 11.17 -8.17
N ILE A 55 9.45 12.04 -8.53
CA ILE A 55 9.73 13.37 -9.07
C ILE A 55 9.14 14.41 -8.12
N LYS A 56 9.94 15.44 -7.79
CA LYS A 56 9.56 16.55 -6.90
C LYS A 56 9.13 16.12 -5.49
N ASN A 57 9.74 15.04 -4.98
CA ASN A 57 9.50 14.56 -3.61
C ASN A 57 8.03 14.30 -3.28
N VAL A 58 7.23 13.92 -4.27
CA VAL A 58 5.80 13.66 -4.07
C VAL A 58 5.57 12.52 -3.05
N ASP A 59 6.55 11.63 -2.90
CA ASP A 59 6.50 10.55 -1.91
C ASP A 59 6.37 11.06 -0.47
N ASP A 60 6.77 12.30 -0.17
CA ASP A 60 6.61 12.89 1.15
C ASP A 60 5.14 13.05 1.55
N ALA A 61 4.25 13.23 0.58
CA ALA A 61 2.82 13.41 0.83
C ALA A 61 1.97 12.18 0.49
N VAL A 62 2.57 11.15 -0.13
CA VAL A 62 1.84 9.95 -0.53
C VAL A 62 1.43 9.12 0.68
N ARG A 63 0.20 8.63 0.66
CA ARG A 63 -0.30 7.62 1.59
C ARG A 63 -0.65 6.36 0.82
N ILE A 64 -0.29 5.23 1.37
CA ILE A 64 -0.67 3.92 0.85
C ILE A 64 -1.45 3.21 1.95
N LYS A 65 -2.73 3.00 1.71
CA LYS A 65 -3.61 2.30 2.66
C LYS A 65 -3.86 0.90 2.13
N VAL A 66 -3.44 -0.10 2.89
CA VAL A 66 -3.61 -1.50 2.51
C VAL A 66 -4.63 -2.13 3.43
N TYR A 67 -5.71 -2.64 2.84
CA TYR A 67 -6.70 -3.44 3.54
C TYR A 67 -6.38 -4.90 3.30
N GLU A 68 -6.12 -5.64 4.36
CA GLU A 68 -5.90 -7.08 4.33
C GLU A 68 -7.06 -7.75 5.03
N ASN A 69 -7.91 -8.41 4.27
CA ASN A 69 -9.14 -9.02 4.78
C ASN A 69 -9.99 -8.05 5.62
N GLY A 70 -10.12 -6.81 5.13
CA GLY A 70 -10.90 -5.76 5.78
C GLY A 70 -10.17 -5.00 6.88
N ILE A 71 -8.92 -5.35 7.19
CA ILE A 71 -8.13 -4.67 8.22
C ILE A 71 -7.16 -3.71 7.57
N PRO A 72 -7.32 -2.38 7.80
CA PRO A 72 -6.48 -1.39 7.16
C PRO A 72 -5.16 -1.15 7.90
N THR A 73 -4.12 -0.88 7.15
CA THR A 73 -2.87 -0.30 7.64
C THR A 73 -2.52 0.87 6.74
N LEU A 74 -2.21 2.00 7.33
CA LEU A 74 -1.84 3.21 6.59
C LEU A 74 -0.33 3.36 6.62
N TYR A 75 0.27 3.45 5.44
CA TYR A 75 1.72 3.61 5.27
C TYR A 75 2.05 4.97 4.70
N ALA A 76 3.12 5.56 5.21
CA ALA A 76 3.64 6.82 4.71
C ALA A 76 5.14 6.91 4.95
N LYS A 77 5.84 7.65 4.10
CA LYS A 77 7.25 7.97 4.35
C LYS A 77 7.36 8.73 5.66
N ALA A 78 8.37 8.42 6.47
CA ALA A 78 8.65 9.17 7.68
C ALA A 78 8.91 10.65 7.33
N SER A 79 8.51 11.55 8.22
CA SER A 79 8.70 12.98 8.01
C SER A 79 10.17 13.31 7.74
N SER A 80 10.43 14.02 6.65
CA SER A 80 11.78 14.49 6.33
C SER A 80 12.26 15.57 7.30
N GLU A 81 11.34 16.24 8.00
CA GLU A 81 11.68 17.27 8.99
C GLU A 81 12.08 16.66 10.33
N THR A 82 11.41 15.60 10.78
CA THR A 82 11.60 15.03 12.12
C THR A 82 12.22 13.64 12.12
N GLY A 83 12.18 12.93 11.00
CA GLY A 83 12.61 11.53 10.90
C GLY A 83 11.63 10.54 11.55
N LYS A 84 10.51 11.03 12.08
CA LYS A 84 9.52 10.22 12.76
C LYS A 84 8.35 9.87 11.82
N ALA A 85 7.62 8.81 12.19
CA ALA A 85 6.41 8.44 11.45
C ALA A 85 5.39 9.59 11.45
N GLU A 86 4.72 9.77 10.31
CA GLU A 86 3.56 10.66 10.25
C GLU A 86 2.44 10.11 11.15
N PRO A 87 1.53 10.98 11.66
CA PRO A 87 0.48 10.52 12.57
C PRO A 87 -0.33 9.35 12.01
N ASN A 88 -0.53 8.35 12.84
CA ASN A 88 -1.34 7.15 12.53
C ASN A 88 -0.82 6.32 11.36
N THR A 89 0.46 6.42 11.03
CA THR A 89 1.05 5.66 9.91
C THR A 89 2.15 4.73 10.37
N VAL A 90 2.38 3.71 9.53
CA VAL A 90 3.57 2.86 9.59
C VAL A 90 4.56 3.43 8.57
N PRO A 91 5.80 3.74 8.95
CA PRO A 91 6.77 4.29 8.01
C PRO A 91 7.07 3.36 6.86
N PHE A 92 7.34 3.93 5.68
CA PHE A 92 7.89 3.16 4.57
C PHE A 92 9.14 2.43 5.02
N LYS A 93 9.32 1.22 4.52
CA LYS A 93 10.42 0.34 4.92
C LYS A 93 11.79 0.93 4.59
N SER A 94 11.90 1.56 3.41
CA SER A 94 13.10 2.21 2.93
C SER A 94 12.76 3.20 1.82
N LYS A 95 13.78 3.83 1.26
CA LYS A 95 13.63 4.74 0.13
C LYS A 95 12.97 4.07 -1.09
N ASN A 96 13.24 2.79 -1.30
CA ASN A 96 12.79 2.05 -2.48
C ASN A 96 11.67 1.06 -2.19
N VAL A 97 11.33 0.84 -0.92
CA VAL A 97 10.30 -0.11 -0.52
C VAL A 97 9.35 0.57 0.44
N ALA A 98 8.11 0.76 -0.01
CA ALA A 98 7.08 1.35 0.84
C ALA A 98 6.53 0.33 1.83
N VAL A 99 6.20 -0.86 1.36
CA VAL A 99 5.58 -1.91 2.17
C VAL A 99 6.31 -3.23 1.95
N LEU A 100 6.59 -3.92 3.04
CA LEU A 100 7.12 -5.28 3.01
C LEU A 100 6.47 -6.04 4.17
N LYS A 101 5.65 -7.03 3.86
CA LYS A 101 4.92 -7.77 4.88
C LYS A 101 4.81 -9.24 4.53
N GLU A 102 4.89 -10.08 5.56
CA GLU A 102 4.71 -11.53 5.45
C GLU A 102 3.30 -11.93 5.87
N ARG A 103 2.68 -12.79 5.05
CA ARG A 103 1.46 -13.51 5.41
C ARG A 103 1.87 -14.94 5.77
N LYS A 104 1.79 -15.26 7.06
CA LYS A 104 2.20 -16.57 7.58
C LYS A 104 1.05 -17.54 7.62
N GLU A 105 1.37 -18.81 7.45
CA GLU A 105 0.47 -19.93 7.71
C GLU A 105 -0.86 -19.83 6.94
N MET A 106 -0.77 -19.48 5.67
CA MET A 106 -1.93 -19.52 4.80
C MET A 106 -2.28 -20.97 4.50
N LYS A 107 -3.43 -21.40 4.97
CA LYS A 107 -3.88 -22.79 4.84
C LYS A 107 -4.46 -23.08 3.45
N PRO A 108 -4.41 -24.34 3.01
CA PRO A 108 -5.14 -24.73 1.79
C PRO A 108 -6.60 -24.28 1.86
N GLY A 109 -7.07 -23.65 0.80
CA GLY A 109 -8.41 -23.11 0.70
C GLY A 109 -8.59 -21.70 1.25
N ASP A 110 -7.59 -21.15 1.94
CA ASP A 110 -7.66 -19.75 2.38
C ASP A 110 -7.61 -18.81 1.18
N ILE A 111 -8.37 -17.73 1.30
CA ILE A 111 -8.40 -16.64 0.31
C ILE A 111 -8.20 -15.34 1.05
N ASP A 112 -7.16 -14.61 0.69
CA ASP A 112 -6.90 -13.27 1.22
C ASP A 112 -7.39 -12.22 0.23
N ARG A 113 -8.14 -11.24 0.72
CA ARG A 113 -8.58 -10.08 -0.06
C ARG A 113 -7.72 -8.89 0.31
N TYR A 114 -7.17 -8.25 -0.72
CA TYR A 114 -6.40 -7.02 -0.58
C TYR A 114 -7.05 -5.89 -1.34
N THR A 115 -7.07 -4.72 -0.71
CA THR A 115 -7.36 -3.46 -1.41
C THR A 115 -6.22 -2.51 -1.11
N VAL A 116 -5.59 -2.01 -2.15
CA VAL A 116 -4.51 -1.02 -2.03
C VAL A 116 -5.05 0.31 -2.53
N VAL A 117 -4.98 1.32 -1.68
CA VAL A 117 -5.44 2.68 -1.98
C VAL A 117 -4.26 3.63 -1.89
N ILE A 118 -4.07 4.46 -2.89
CA ILE A 118 -2.98 5.44 -2.96
C ILE A 118 -3.58 6.83 -3.13
N TYR A 119 -3.19 7.77 -2.26
CA TYR A 119 -3.65 9.14 -2.32
C TYR A 119 -2.58 10.09 -1.78
N LEU A 120 -2.78 11.40 -1.99
CA LEU A 120 -1.92 12.45 -1.45
C LEU A 120 -2.61 13.06 -0.23
N GLU A 121 -1.92 13.08 0.92
CA GLU A 121 -2.49 13.61 2.17
C GLU A 121 -2.36 15.13 2.22
N GLY A 122 -3.49 15.83 2.15
CA GLY A 122 -3.54 17.28 2.13
C GLY A 122 -3.17 17.97 3.43
N GLU A 123 -3.26 17.27 4.56
CA GLU A 123 -2.89 17.80 5.87
C GLU A 123 -1.42 17.56 6.22
N ASP A 124 -0.69 16.83 5.39
CA ASP A 124 0.74 16.63 5.58
C ASP A 124 1.47 17.96 5.39
N PRO A 125 2.28 18.43 6.37
CA PRO A 125 3.06 19.66 6.22
C PRO A 125 4.00 19.66 5.02
N GLU A 126 4.35 18.49 4.51
CA GLU A 126 5.23 18.33 3.36
C GLU A 126 4.46 18.34 2.02
N CYS A 127 3.12 18.34 2.08
CA CYS A 127 2.24 18.47 0.90
C CYS A 127 2.13 19.94 0.53
N VAL A 128 3.19 20.47 -0.08
CA VAL A 128 3.32 21.89 -0.44
C VAL A 128 3.29 22.08 -1.96
N ASP A 129 3.14 23.32 -2.40
CA ASP A 129 3.09 23.67 -3.82
C ASP A 129 4.32 23.15 -4.60
N ALA A 130 5.47 22.99 -3.95
CA ALA A 130 6.67 22.48 -4.60
C ALA A 130 6.54 21.06 -5.15
N ILE A 131 5.59 20.26 -4.64
CA ILE A 131 5.36 18.90 -5.14
C ILE A 131 4.31 18.84 -6.25
N ILE A 132 3.66 19.94 -6.57
CA ILE A 132 2.68 20.00 -7.67
C ILE A 132 3.38 19.61 -8.97
N GLY A 133 2.79 18.66 -9.70
CA GLY A 133 3.40 18.09 -10.90
C GLY A 133 4.45 17.02 -10.63
N GLY A 134 4.61 16.63 -9.36
CA GLY A 134 5.44 15.47 -9.02
C GLY A 134 4.84 14.19 -9.52
N GLU A 135 5.66 13.14 -9.61
CA GLU A 135 5.24 11.81 -10.01
C GLU A 135 5.85 10.78 -9.08
N ILE A 136 5.13 9.70 -8.88
CA ILE A 136 5.65 8.52 -8.22
C ILE A 136 5.25 7.28 -9.02
N LYS A 137 6.19 6.35 -9.16
CA LYS A 137 5.94 5.06 -9.79
C LYS A 137 6.09 3.97 -8.75
N LEU A 138 5.08 3.13 -8.66
CA LEU A 138 5.02 2.02 -7.72
C LEU A 138 4.77 0.73 -8.46
N ASN A 139 5.28 -0.37 -7.94
CA ASN A 139 4.86 -1.71 -8.35
C ASN A 139 4.68 -2.60 -7.13
N MET A 140 4.05 -3.74 -7.33
CA MET A 140 3.78 -4.70 -6.28
C MET A 140 4.30 -6.07 -6.67
N GLU A 141 4.98 -6.73 -5.74
CA GLU A 141 5.55 -8.04 -5.93
C GLU A 141 5.05 -9.01 -4.87
N PHE A 142 4.88 -10.27 -5.27
CA PHE A 142 4.53 -11.36 -4.38
C PHE A 142 5.55 -12.46 -4.51
N ARG A 143 5.94 -13.03 -3.37
CA ARG A 143 6.88 -14.15 -3.33
C ARG A 143 6.34 -15.21 -2.39
N GLU A 144 6.15 -16.40 -2.91
CA GLU A 144 5.80 -17.55 -2.09
C GLU A 144 7.08 -18.07 -1.42
N GLU A 145 6.94 -18.37 -0.13
CA GLU A 145 8.02 -18.98 0.63
C GLU A 145 7.63 -20.42 0.93
N HIS A 146 8.28 -21.34 0.22
CA HIS A 146 8.08 -22.76 0.49
C HIS A 146 8.79 -23.15 1.78
N GLN A 147 8.06 -23.78 2.69
CA GLN A 147 8.70 -24.41 3.81
C GLN A 147 9.52 -25.60 3.30
N ASP A 148 10.83 -25.51 3.48
CA ASP A 148 11.71 -26.60 3.18
C ASP A 148 11.66 -27.62 4.33
N ASN A 149 10.75 -28.59 4.22
CA ASN A 149 10.50 -29.57 5.26
C ASN A 149 11.65 -30.57 5.36
N GLY A 150 12.78 -30.13 5.93
CA GLY A 150 13.86 -31.03 6.26
C GLY A 150 14.65 -31.52 5.05
N LYS A 151 14.68 -30.76 4.04
CA LYS A 151 15.56 -31.04 2.91
C LYS A 151 16.88 -30.37 3.05
#